data_fc60ebfeddfde0e38aa118592955d337
#
_entry.id   fc60ebfeddfde0e38aa118592955d337
#
_cell.length_a   1.000
_cell.length_b   1.000
_cell.length_c   1.000
_cell.angle_alpha   90.00
_cell.angle_beta   90.00
_cell.angle_gamma   90.00
#
_symmetry.space_group_name_H-M   'P 1'
#
loop_
_entity.id
_entity.type
_entity.pdbx_description
1 polymer ?
#
loop_
_entity_poly.entity_id
_entity_poly.type
_entity_poly.pdbx_seq_one_letter_code
_entity_poly.pdbx_strand_id
1 'polypeptide(L)'
;VGGQSRALWSSGPPDVVHAYGWLGGLAAQLAARRQRLPTVQSFLGLAMMSRSANGDRLESERARIEPLLARAATWVTGECAADVDALARLRRGRARVSTLCVAVDVERYSPVGPAAARKGLHRVLCLAPNPLACNGFDIVMRALPRVAGAELVLAETAAGHPRHDEARAKLERLAAELRVSDRIRFAGTVAGDGLPSLLRSADVVACTPRQPPRATPALQAMACGVAVVALPVGVLTDTVVDGVTGIVLSQRSPGAVAAALRSLLAQSFHCESMGAAGRSRAVSRYAWDRIALDALNIYRQVVPQRRAAEAPVGGGAW
;
A
#
# COMPACT_ATOMS: atom_id res chain seq x y z
N VAL A 1 24.16 -9.57 -2.71
CA VAL A 1 22.97 -10.32 -2.29
C VAL A 1 22.96 -11.73 -2.92
N GLY A 2 23.15 -11.88 -4.23
CA GLY A 2 23.11 -13.20 -4.88
C GLY A 2 24.23 -14.18 -4.47
N GLY A 3 25.39 -13.70 -4.01
CA GLY A 3 26.51 -14.55 -3.56
C GLY A 3 26.29 -15.11 -2.15
N GLN A 4 25.76 -14.33 -1.25
CA GLN A 4 25.45 -14.74 0.14
C GLN A 4 24.31 -15.76 0.20
N SER A 5 23.27 -15.60 -0.61
CA SER A 5 22.16 -16.57 -0.70
C SER A 5 22.62 -17.96 -1.15
N ARG A 6 23.68 -18.05 -1.97
CA ARG A 6 24.25 -19.33 -2.42
C ARG A 6 24.85 -20.15 -1.29
N ALA A 7 25.64 -19.52 -0.42
CA ALA A 7 26.30 -20.20 0.68
C ALA A 7 25.28 -20.75 1.69
N LEU A 8 24.19 -20.02 1.92
CA LEU A 8 23.11 -20.42 2.83
C LEU A 8 22.27 -21.59 2.28
N TRP A 9 22.04 -21.65 0.95
CA TRP A 9 21.18 -22.69 0.36
C TRP A 9 21.91 -24.00 0.02
N SER A 10 23.24 -24.01 0.05
CA SER A 10 24.04 -25.24 -0.20
C SER A 10 23.89 -26.26 0.91
N SER A 11 23.66 -25.83 2.15
CA SER A 11 23.51 -26.72 3.33
C SER A 11 22.06 -27.12 3.62
N GLY A 12 21.09 -26.39 3.07
CA GLY A 12 19.65 -26.63 3.24
C GLY A 12 18.83 -25.78 2.25
N PRO A 13 18.55 -26.30 1.04
CA PRO A 13 17.78 -25.55 0.07
C PRO A 13 16.34 -25.32 0.55
N PRO A 14 15.76 -24.11 0.41
CA PRO A 14 14.38 -23.85 0.73
C PRO A 14 13.44 -24.56 -0.26
N ASP A 15 12.22 -24.88 0.16
CA ASP A 15 11.20 -25.47 -0.71
C ASP A 15 10.65 -24.45 -1.74
N VAL A 16 10.63 -23.15 -1.39
CA VAL A 16 10.17 -22.06 -2.23
C VAL A 16 10.96 -20.77 -1.94
N VAL A 17 11.15 -19.95 -2.96
CA VAL A 17 11.76 -18.62 -2.80
C VAL A 17 10.72 -17.57 -3.14
N HIS A 18 10.36 -16.74 -2.17
CA HIS A 18 9.45 -15.61 -2.38
C HIS A 18 10.22 -14.29 -2.42
N ALA A 19 10.07 -13.54 -3.49
CA ALA A 19 10.73 -12.26 -3.69
C ALA A 19 9.73 -11.13 -3.84
N TYR A 20 10.07 -9.97 -3.27
CA TYR A 20 9.29 -8.75 -3.36
C TYR A 20 10.02 -7.68 -4.18
N GLY A 21 9.26 -7.06 -5.10
CA GLY A 21 9.78 -6.03 -5.99
C GLY A 21 10.79 -6.56 -7.02
N TRP A 22 11.20 -5.70 -7.94
CA TRP A 22 12.00 -6.12 -9.09
C TRP A 22 13.46 -6.42 -8.77
N LEU A 23 14.10 -5.67 -7.87
CA LEU A 23 15.51 -5.93 -7.48
C LEU A 23 15.64 -7.23 -6.67
N GLY A 24 14.75 -7.43 -5.68
CA GLY A 24 14.67 -8.67 -4.94
C GLY A 24 14.36 -9.86 -5.84
N GLY A 25 13.43 -9.66 -6.80
CA GLY A 25 13.06 -10.63 -7.80
C GLY A 25 14.23 -11.06 -8.69
N LEU A 26 14.99 -10.10 -9.19
CA LEU A 26 16.15 -10.39 -10.02
C LEU A 26 17.18 -11.24 -9.27
N ALA A 27 17.55 -10.84 -8.05
CA ALA A 27 18.51 -11.56 -7.23
C ALA A 27 18.00 -12.97 -6.87
N ALA A 28 16.75 -13.09 -6.45
CA ALA A 28 16.14 -14.35 -6.04
C ALA A 28 16.00 -15.34 -7.20
N GLN A 29 15.52 -14.90 -8.36
CA GLN A 29 15.35 -15.78 -9.53
C GLN A 29 16.68 -16.25 -10.10
N LEU A 30 17.70 -15.38 -10.12
CA LEU A 30 19.06 -15.80 -10.52
C LEU A 30 19.65 -16.87 -9.58
N ALA A 31 19.39 -16.74 -8.28
CA ALA A 31 19.85 -17.74 -7.30
C ALA A 31 19.04 -19.05 -7.41
N ALA A 32 17.70 -18.96 -7.47
CA ALA A 32 16.79 -20.10 -7.51
C ALA A 32 16.94 -20.94 -8.78
N ARG A 33 17.21 -20.29 -9.93
CA ARG A 33 17.33 -20.98 -11.24
C ARG A 33 18.40 -22.08 -11.23
N ARG A 34 19.50 -21.87 -10.53
CA ARG A 34 20.62 -22.86 -10.47
C ARG A 34 20.25 -24.11 -9.68
N GLN A 35 19.38 -23.97 -8.69
CA GLN A 35 18.94 -25.06 -7.83
C GLN A 35 17.55 -25.58 -8.23
N ARG A 36 16.99 -25.10 -9.32
CA ARG A 36 15.64 -25.42 -9.82
C ARG A 36 14.54 -25.22 -8.77
N LEU A 37 14.72 -24.22 -7.89
CA LEU A 37 13.75 -23.93 -6.86
C LEU A 37 12.56 -23.16 -7.44
N PRO A 38 11.33 -23.47 -7.02
CA PRO A 38 10.16 -22.71 -7.41
C PRO A 38 10.20 -21.31 -6.81
N THR A 39 9.71 -20.33 -7.58
CA THR A 39 9.75 -18.91 -7.16
C THR A 39 8.36 -18.30 -7.16
N VAL A 40 8.07 -17.53 -6.13
CA VAL A 40 6.94 -16.60 -6.06
C VAL A 40 7.47 -15.18 -6.19
N GLN A 41 6.90 -14.38 -7.09
CA GLN A 41 7.29 -13.00 -7.31
C GLN A 41 6.14 -12.07 -7.01
N SER A 42 6.23 -11.29 -5.93
CA SER A 42 5.28 -10.22 -5.61
C SER A 42 5.73 -8.90 -6.20
N PHE A 43 4.84 -8.28 -6.98
CA PHE A 43 5.05 -6.94 -7.51
C PHE A 43 4.32 -5.93 -6.63
N LEU A 44 5.02 -4.88 -6.24
CA LEU A 44 4.52 -3.81 -5.40
C LEU A 44 4.15 -2.62 -6.29
N GLY A 45 3.09 -2.79 -7.09
CA GLY A 45 2.79 -1.98 -8.25
C GLY A 45 3.73 -2.33 -9.43
N LEU A 46 3.31 -2.05 -10.64
CA LEU A 46 4.08 -2.30 -11.87
C LEU A 46 4.52 -0.98 -12.51
N ALA A 47 5.75 -0.94 -13.02
CA ALA A 47 6.27 0.24 -13.73
C ALA A 47 5.40 0.66 -14.91
N MET A 48 4.83 -0.31 -15.63
CA MET A 48 3.90 -0.05 -16.74
C MET A 48 2.60 0.65 -16.33
N MET A 49 2.25 0.62 -15.04
CA MET A 49 1.09 1.30 -14.47
C MET A 49 1.43 2.70 -13.94
N SER A 50 2.72 3.00 -13.78
CA SER A 50 3.24 4.30 -13.36
C SER A 50 3.54 5.16 -14.60
N ARG A 51 2.87 6.32 -14.72
CA ARG A 51 3.28 7.35 -15.69
C ARG A 51 4.44 8.15 -15.10
N SER A 52 5.66 7.65 -15.20
CA SER A 52 6.84 8.47 -14.87
C SER A 52 7.01 9.54 -15.95
N ALA A 53 6.83 10.79 -15.55
CA ALA A 53 6.98 11.93 -16.46
C ALA A 53 8.45 12.36 -16.66
N ASN A 54 9.37 11.83 -15.89
CA ASN A 54 10.78 12.20 -15.91
C ASN A 54 11.61 10.94 -16.11
N GLY A 55 12.37 10.89 -17.21
CA GLY A 55 13.23 9.80 -17.63
C GLY A 55 14.21 9.28 -16.55
N ASP A 56 13.64 8.81 -15.45
CA ASP A 56 14.38 8.15 -14.39
C ASP A 56 14.89 6.82 -14.96
N ARG A 57 16.21 6.71 -15.04
CA ARG A 57 16.91 5.53 -15.53
C ARG A 57 16.47 4.26 -14.77
N LEU A 58 16.25 4.38 -13.46
CA LEU A 58 15.85 3.27 -12.62
C LEU A 58 14.45 2.75 -12.97
N GLU A 59 13.48 3.65 -13.23
CA GLU A 59 12.14 3.28 -13.67
C GLU A 59 12.16 2.67 -15.09
N SER A 60 13.03 3.15 -15.96
CA SER A 60 13.21 2.57 -17.30
C SER A 60 13.78 1.14 -17.22
N GLU A 61 14.76 0.90 -16.35
CA GLU A 61 15.31 -0.44 -16.12
C GLU A 61 14.26 -1.36 -15.48
N ARG A 62 13.50 -0.85 -14.51
CA ARG A 62 12.38 -1.56 -13.88
C ARG A 62 11.36 -2.01 -14.93
N ALA A 63 10.94 -1.12 -15.82
CA ALA A 63 9.98 -1.41 -16.88
C ALA A 63 10.45 -2.51 -17.84
N ARG A 64 11.77 -2.63 -18.04
CA ARG A 64 12.37 -3.69 -18.89
C ARG A 64 12.49 -5.03 -18.15
N ILE A 65 12.76 -5.02 -16.87
CA ILE A 65 13.05 -6.22 -16.07
C ILE A 65 11.78 -6.88 -15.56
N GLU A 66 10.77 -6.12 -15.12
CA GLU A 66 9.52 -6.67 -14.57
C GLU A 66 8.84 -7.70 -15.48
N PRO A 67 8.70 -7.49 -16.80
CA PRO A 67 8.11 -8.50 -17.68
C PRO A 67 8.91 -9.81 -17.74
N LEU A 68 10.24 -9.75 -17.63
CA LEU A 68 11.10 -10.93 -17.61
C LEU A 68 10.90 -11.71 -16.31
N LEU A 69 10.88 -11.02 -15.18
CA LEU A 69 10.62 -11.63 -13.87
C LEU A 69 9.22 -12.25 -13.82
N ALA A 70 8.21 -11.56 -14.34
CA ALA A 70 6.85 -12.07 -14.37
C ALA A 70 6.71 -13.37 -15.18
N ARG A 71 7.45 -13.51 -16.28
CA ARG A 71 7.43 -14.72 -17.12
C ARG A 71 8.25 -15.86 -16.53
N ALA A 72 9.34 -15.55 -15.85
CA ALA A 72 10.27 -16.54 -15.31
C ALA A 72 9.82 -17.14 -13.97
N ALA A 73 9.04 -16.40 -13.16
CA ALA A 73 8.55 -16.85 -11.87
C ALA A 73 7.54 -18.02 -11.99
N THR A 74 7.57 -18.95 -11.05
CA THR A 74 6.59 -20.03 -10.96
C THR A 74 5.19 -19.48 -10.67
N TRP A 75 5.10 -18.49 -9.77
CA TRP A 75 3.86 -17.78 -9.43
C TRP A 75 4.11 -16.27 -9.33
N VAL A 76 3.17 -15.46 -9.72
CA VAL A 76 3.27 -14.02 -9.59
C VAL A 76 2.07 -13.45 -8.86
N THR A 77 2.29 -12.38 -8.08
CA THR A 77 1.23 -11.66 -7.39
C THR A 77 1.32 -10.16 -7.60
N GLY A 78 0.16 -9.53 -7.67
CA GLY A 78 -0.01 -8.08 -7.62
C GLY A 78 -0.79 -7.66 -6.37
N GLU A 79 -0.80 -6.38 -6.05
CA GLU A 79 -1.51 -5.85 -4.87
C GLU A 79 -2.99 -5.60 -5.13
N CYS A 80 -3.41 -5.46 -6.40
CA CYS A 80 -4.79 -5.15 -6.79
C CYS A 80 -5.21 -5.88 -8.08
N ALA A 81 -6.48 -5.82 -8.40
CA ALA A 81 -7.06 -6.45 -9.60
C ALA A 81 -6.38 -5.95 -10.89
N ALA A 82 -6.10 -4.65 -10.98
CA ALA A 82 -5.41 -4.07 -12.13
C ALA A 82 -4.00 -4.62 -12.33
N ASP A 83 -3.25 -4.87 -11.24
CA ASP A 83 -1.94 -5.51 -11.29
C ASP A 83 -2.05 -6.96 -11.77
N VAL A 84 -3.04 -7.71 -11.25
CA VAL A 84 -3.30 -9.10 -11.64
C VAL A 84 -3.63 -9.18 -13.13
N ASP A 85 -4.45 -8.28 -13.65
CA ASP A 85 -4.78 -8.21 -15.07
C ASP A 85 -3.56 -7.87 -15.93
N ALA A 86 -2.72 -6.95 -15.49
CA ALA A 86 -1.48 -6.60 -16.18
C ALA A 86 -0.48 -7.79 -16.18
N LEU A 87 -0.32 -8.47 -15.05
CA LEU A 87 0.52 -9.66 -14.92
C LEU A 87 0.01 -10.82 -15.78
N ALA A 88 -1.32 -11.03 -15.82
CA ALA A 88 -1.94 -12.04 -16.67
C ALA A 88 -1.66 -11.78 -18.16
N ARG A 89 -1.71 -10.52 -18.60
CA ARG A 89 -1.32 -10.14 -19.98
C ARG A 89 0.16 -10.44 -20.24
N LEU A 90 1.05 -10.08 -19.32
CA LEU A 90 2.49 -10.35 -19.44
C LEU A 90 2.81 -11.85 -19.53
N ARG A 91 2.06 -12.68 -18.83
CA ARG A 91 2.21 -14.15 -18.81
C ARG A 91 1.40 -14.85 -19.90
N ARG A 92 0.59 -14.14 -20.67
CA ARG A 92 -0.35 -14.68 -21.66
C ARG A 92 -1.37 -15.66 -21.05
N GLY A 93 -1.77 -15.44 -19.81
CA GLY A 93 -2.77 -16.24 -19.10
C GLY A 93 -2.85 -15.92 -17.60
N ARG A 94 -3.97 -16.34 -16.99
CA ARG A 94 -4.23 -16.13 -15.55
C ARG A 94 -3.68 -17.25 -14.66
N ALA A 95 -3.15 -18.33 -15.25
CA ALA A 95 -2.59 -19.43 -14.47
C ALA A 95 -1.42 -18.95 -13.60
N ARG A 96 -1.47 -19.27 -12.30
CA ARG A 96 -0.45 -18.89 -11.33
C ARG A 96 -0.23 -17.36 -11.22
N VAL A 97 -1.32 -16.63 -11.36
CA VAL A 97 -1.40 -15.18 -11.10
C VAL A 97 -2.50 -14.94 -10.08
N SER A 98 -2.20 -14.24 -9.01
CA SER A 98 -3.18 -13.92 -7.97
C SER A 98 -2.92 -12.57 -7.31
N THR A 99 -3.88 -12.11 -6.52
CA THR A 99 -3.68 -10.99 -5.61
C THR A 99 -2.97 -11.48 -4.37
N LEU A 100 -1.98 -10.72 -3.89
CA LEU A 100 -1.43 -10.80 -2.55
C LEU A 100 -1.24 -9.38 -2.05
N CYS A 101 -2.16 -8.94 -1.19
CA CYS A 101 -2.19 -7.58 -0.68
C CYS A 101 -1.10 -7.34 0.37
N VAL A 102 -0.77 -6.06 0.61
CA VAL A 102 0.03 -5.68 1.78
C VAL A 102 -0.83 -5.83 3.03
N ALA A 103 -0.20 -6.28 4.11
CA ALA A 103 -0.86 -6.40 5.41
C ALA A 103 -0.77 -5.09 6.20
N VAL A 104 -1.68 -4.93 7.16
CA VAL A 104 -1.65 -3.90 8.20
C VAL A 104 -1.67 -4.54 9.59
N ASP A 105 -0.90 -3.97 10.50
CA ASP A 105 -0.91 -4.35 11.92
C ASP A 105 -2.17 -3.78 12.58
N VAL A 106 -3.21 -4.62 12.68
CA VAL A 106 -4.53 -4.23 13.19
C VAL A 106 -4.57 -4.10 14.71
N GLU A 107 -3.57 -4.60 15.43
CA GLU A 107 -3.44 -4.41 16.87
C GLU A 107 -2.84 -3.03 17.17
N ARG A 108 -1.75 -2.70 16.50
CA ARG A 108 -1.10 -1.40 16.62
C ARG A 108 -1.98 -0.26 16.06
N TYR A 109 -2.56 -0.44 14.89
CA TYR A 109 -3.50 0.49 14.28
C TYR A 109 -4.92 0.07 14.63
N SER A 110 -5.42 0.61 15.73
CA SER A 110 -6.76 0.34 16.23
C SER A 110 -7.46 1.64 16.66
N PRO A 111 -8.78 1.67 16.73
CA PRO A 111 -9.53 2.83 17.23
C PRO A 111 -9.24 3.15 18.69
N VAL A 112 -8.77 2.15 19.44
CA VAL A 112 -8.52 2.26 20.89
C VAL A 112 -7.09 2.74 21.13
N GLY A 113 -6.93 3.73 21.99
CA GLY A 113 -5.64 4.25 22.42
C GLY A 113 -5.58 5.79 22.39
N PRO A 114 -4.43 6.37 22.73
CA PRO A 114 -4.29 7.83 22.78
C PRO A 114 -4.44 8.45 21.39
N ALA A 115 -5.13 9.60 21.33
CA ALA A 115 -5.26 10.43 20.13
C ALA A 115 -4.45 11.71 20.29
N ALA A 116 -3.88 12.22 19.20
CA ALA A 116 -3.14 13.49 19.22
C ALA A 116 -4.07 14.67 19.51
N ALA A 117 -3.56 15.66 20.27
CA ALA A 117 -4.35 16.83 20.64
C ALA A 117 -4.92 17.58 19.42
N ARG A 118 -6.13 18.13 19.56
CA ARG A 118 -6.89 18.88 18.52
C ARG A 118 -7.22 20.29 19.01
N LYS A 119 -7.37 21.21 18.07
CA LYS A 119 -7.75 22.61 18.33
C LYS A 119 -9.27 22.89 18.14
N GLY A 120 -10.12 21.88 18.27
CA GLY A 120 -11.57 22.05 18.10
C GLY A 120 -12.08 22.08 16.65
N LEU A 121 -11.19 22.05 15.67
CA LEU A 121 -11.56 21.92 14.25
C LEU A 121 -11.67 20.46 13.84
N HIS A 122 -12.44 20.18 12.79
CA HIS A 122 -12.37 18.90 12.12
C HIS A 122 -10.98 18.67 11.54
N ARG A 123 -10.43 17.49 11.72
CA ARG A 123 -9.09 17.16 11.23
C ARG A 123 -9.14 16.29 9.99
N VAL A 124 -8.68 16.83 8.89
CA VAL A 124 -8.35 16.07 7.68
C VAL A 124 -6.86 15.74 7.73
N LEU A 125 -6.51 14.47 7.61
CA LEU A 125 -5.12 14.00 7.58
C LEU A 125 -4.76 13.52 6.18
N CYS A 126 -3.64 14.00 5.63
CA CYS A 126 -2.98 13.41 4.47
C CYS A 126 -1.71 12.71 4.92
N LEU A 127 -1.57 11.45 4.56
CA LEU A 127 -0.45 10.62 4.91
C LEU A 127 0.20 10.05 3.65
N ALA A 128 1.50 10.27 3.49
CA ALA A 128 2.27 9.77 2.35
C ALA A 128 3.73 9.53 2.75
N PRO A 129 4.52 8.78 1.96
CA PRO A 129 5.93 8.59 2.26
C PRO A 129 6.72 9.90 2.33
N ASN A 130 6.38 10.90 1.51
CA ASN A 130 7.11 12.14 1.36
C ASN A 130 6.21 13.23 0.74
N PRO A 131 6.62 14.52 0.74
CA PRO A 131 5.83 15.64 0.24
C PRO A 131 5.89 15.85 -1.28
N LEU A 132 6.45 14.90 -2.05
CA LEU A 132 6.56 15.05 -3.50
C LEU A 132 5.19 15.13 -4.18
N ALA A 133 5.13 15.83 -5.31
CA ALA A 133 3.89 16.10 -6.03
C ALA A 133 3.11 14.83 -6.45
N CYS A 134 3.79 13.70 -6.65
CA CYS A 134 3.15 12.42 -6.96
C CYS A 134 2.19 11.93 -5.86
N ASN A 135 2.38 12.36 -4.62
CA ASN A 135 1.54 11.99 -3.47
C ASN A 135 0.29 12.87 -3.30
N GLY A 136 0.18 13.99 -4.03
CA GLY A 136 -1.07 14.73 -4.21
C GLY A 136 -1.51 15.58 -3.01
N PHE A 137 -0.64 15.96 -2.09
CA PHE A 137 -0.97 16.86 -0.98
C PHE A 137 -1.57 18.19 -1.46
N ASP A 138 -1.07 18.72 -2.56
CA ASP A 138 -1.51 19.97 -3.16
C ASP A 138 -2.99 19.99 -3.55
N ILE A 139 -3.57 18.85 -3.92
CA ILE A 139 -4.99 18.76 -4.30
C ILE A 139 -5.88 19.00 -3.08
N VAL A 140 -5.54 18.39 -1.94
CA VAL A 140 -6.28 18.55 -0.70
C VAL A 140 -6.11 19.98 -0.15
N MET A 141 -4.89 20.52 -0.23
CA MET A 141 -4.63 21.92 0.15
C MET A 141 -5.49 22.89 -0.67
N ARG A 142 -5.60 22.69 -1.98
CA ARG A 142 -6.47 23.51 -2.86
C ARG A 142 -7.98 23.31 -2.59
N ALA A 143 -8.37 22.22 -1.97
CA ALA A 143 -9.74 21.97 -1.54
C ALA A 143 -10.08 22.71 -0.23
N LEU A 144 -9.11 22.89 0.67
CA LEU A 144 -9.30 23.39 2.03
C LEU A 144 -10.01 24.76 2.14
N PRO A 145 -9.78 25.75 1.24
CA PRO A 145 -10.56 27.01 1.28
C PRO A 145 -12.09 26.84 1.22
N ARG A 146 -12.54 25.73 0.61
CA ARG A 146 -13.97 25.39 0.45
C ARG A 146 -14.50 24.48 1.56
N VAL A 147 -13.68 24.13 2.55
CA VAL A 147 -14.03 23.26 3.68
C VAL A 147 -13.88 24.08 4.95
N ALA A 148 -14.94 24.76 5.34
CA ALA A 148 -14.96 25.56 6.56
C ALA A 148 -14.85 24.66 7.80
N GLY A 149 -14.30 25.17 8.90
CA GLY A 149 -14.23 24.47 10.17
C GLY A 149 -13.27 23.27 10.20
N ALA A 150 -12.42 23.10 9.16
CA ALA A 150 -11.45 21.99 9.08
C ALA A 150 -10.00 22.50 9.12
N GLU A 151 -9.14 21.75 9.80
CA GLU A 151 -7.68 21.82 9.68
C GLU A 151 -7.15 20.67 8.82
N LEU A 152 -6.05 20.90 8.14
CA LEU A 152 -5.35 19.87 7.35
C LEU A 152 -4.02 19.58 8.00
N VAL A 153 -3.75 18.30 8.26
CA VAL A 153 -2.46 17.82 8.73
C VAL A 153 -1.78 17.04 7.61
N LEU A 154 -0.58 17.45 7.24
CA LEU A 154 0.27 16.76 6.27
C LEU A 154 1.36 16.01 7.02
N ALA A 155 1.39 14.69 6.92
CA ALA A 155 2.34 13.84 7.60
C ALA A 155 3.10 12.94 6.62
N GLU A 156 4.37 12.74 6.90
CA GLU A 156 5.29 11.93 6.09
C GLU A 156 5.66 10.67 6.87
N THR A 157 5.86 9.54 6.18
CA THR A 157 6.20 8.25 6.81
C THR A 157 7.61 7.76 6.49
N ALA A 158 8.27 8.35 5.49
CA ALA A 158 9.67 8.03 5.17
C ALA A 158 10.63 9.02 5.82
N ALA A 159 11.87 8.60 6.01
CA ALA A 159 12.93 9.47 6.49
C ALA A 159 13.14 10.68 5.57
N GLY A 160 13.56 11.81 6.15
CA GLY A 160 13.83 13.04 5.44
C GLY A 160 14.92 12.88 4.36
N HIS A 161 14.75 13.64 3.28
CA HIS A 161 15.72 13.71 2.19
C HIS A 161 15.74 15.17 1.67
N PRO A 162 16.88 15.74 1.24
CA PRO A 162 16.97 17.14 0.79
C PRO A 162 15.93 17.54 -0.29
N ARG A 163 15.57 16.63 -1.20
CA ARG A 163 14.50 16.85 -2.18
C ARG A 163 13.11 17.01 -1.54
N HIS A 164 12.91 16.48 -0.35
CA HIS A 164 11.66 16.62 0.41
C HIS A 164 11.52 18.02 0.97
N ASP A 165 12.62 18.68 1.37
CA ASP A 165 12.61 20.03 1.91
C ASP A 165 12.18 21.05 0.86
N GLU A 166 12.68 20.94 -0.38
CA GLU A 166 12.22 21.76 -1.50
C GLU A 166 10.74 21.57 -1.81
N ALA A 167 10.29 20.31 -1.80
CA ALA A 167 8.87 19.99 -2.04
C ALA A 167 7.98 20.54 -0.91
N ARG A 168 8.43 20.46 0.35
CA ARG A 168 7.73 21.05 1.51
C ARG A 168 7.65 22.56 1.39
N ALA A 169 8.74 23.24 1.05
CA ALA A 169 8.75 24.68 0.83
C ALA A 169 7.78 25.12 -0.30
N LYS A 170 7.59 24.27 -1.34
CA LYS A 170 6.57 24.53 -2.37
C LYS A 170 5.15 24.43 -1.80
N LEU A 171 4.88 23.46 -0.94
CA LEU A 171 3.58 23.31 -0.28
C LEU A 171 3.32 24.47 0.72
N GLU A 172 4.33 24.93 1.45
CA GLU A 172 4.21 26.10 2.34
C GLU A 172 3.87 27.37 1.57
N ARG A 173 4.52 27.61 0.44
CA ARG A 173 4.15 28.73 -0.45
C ARG A 173 2.72 28.61 -0.97
N LEU A 174 2.32 27.39 -1.37
CA LEU A 174 0.93 27.15 -1.79
C LEU A 174 -0.06 27.43 -0.66
N ALA A 175 0.24 27.09 0.59
CA ALA A 175 -0.61 27.39 1.74
C ALA A 175 -0.80 28.90 1.91
N ALA A 176 0.27 29.69 1.75
CA ALA A 176 0.21 31.14 1.81
C ALA A 176 -0.60 31.76 0.65
N GLU A 177 -0.39 31.29 -0.58
CA GLU A 177 -1.16 31.70 -1.77
C GLU A 177 -2.66 31.46 -1.61
N LEU A 178 -3.02 30.31 -1.01
CA LEU A 178 -4.41 29.91 -0.75
C LEU A 178 -4.99 30.59 0.50
N ARG A 179 -4.21 31.32 1.28
CA ARG A 179 -4.57 31.96 2.55
C ARG A 179 -5.15 30.98 3.58
N VAL A 180 -4.52 29.79 3.71
CA VAL A 180 -4.93 28.72 4.63
C VAL A 180 -3.80 28.25 5.55
N SER A 181 -2.71 29.01 5.65
CA SER A 181 -1.53 28.64 6.44
C SER A 181 -1.85 28.39 7.92
N ASP A 182 -2.80 29.11 8.48
CA ASP A 182 -3.28 28.99 9.85
C ASP A 182 -4.05 27.68 10.11
N ARG A 183 -4.57 27.06 9.04
CA ARG A 183 -5.34 25.81 9.08
C ARG A 183 -4.55 24.60 8.56
N ILE A 184 -3.28 24.76 8.18
CA ILE A 184 -2.42 23.67 7.73
C ILE A 184 -1.30 23.43 8.73
N ARG A 185 -1.13 22.18 9.13
CA ARG A 185 -0.03 21.73 9.96
C ARG A 185 0.85 20.76 9.20
N PHE A 186 2.10 21.10 8.99
CA PHE A 186 3.13 20.21 8.48
C PHE A 186 3.70 19.43 9.67
N ALA A 187 3.33 18.16 9.79
CA ALA A 187 3.77 17.30 10.89
C ALA A 187 5.17 16.70 10.64
N GLY A 188 5.70 16.86 9.43
CA GLY A 188 6.98 16.25 9.04
C GLY A 188 6.91 14.73 9.08
N THR A 189 8.03 14.08 9.35
CA THR A 189 8.12 12.62 9.46
C THR A 189 7.51 12.15 10.78
N VAL A 190 6.46 11.35 10.69
CA VAL A 190 5.78 10.74 11.83
C VAL A 190 6.02 9.24 11.80
N ALA A 191 6.66 8.72 12.82
CA ALA A 191 7.00 7.30 12.96
C ALA A 191 6.63 6.76 14.33
N GLY A 192 6.82 5.46 14.53
CA GLY A 192 6.57 4.82 15.82
C GLY A 192 5.11 5.00 16.28
N ASP A 193 4.91 5.20 17.57
CA ASP A 193 3.59 5.32 18.18
C ASP A 193 2.90 6.66 17.94
N GLY A 194 3.61 7.63 17.40
CA GLY A 194 3.04 8.91 16.97
C GLY A 194 2.05 8.76 15.82
N LEU A 195 2.26 7.81 14.90
CA LEU A 195 1.40 7.64 13.75
C LEU A 195 0.01 7.09 14.09
N PRO A 196 -0.15 6.02 14.90
CA PRO A 196 -1.47 5.59 15.37
C PRO A 196 -2.21 6.68 16.14
N SER A 197 -1.52 7.42 17.01
CA SER A 197 -2.09 8.54 17.76
C SER A 197 -2.58 9.68 16.84
N LEU A 198 -1.83 9.99 15.79
CA LEU A 198 -2.23 10.98 14.80
C LEU A 198 -3.44 10.52 13.99
N LEU A 199 -3.46 9.26 13.55
CA LEU A 199 -4.59 8.67 12.82
C LEU A 199 -5.88 8.70 13.65
N ARG A 200 -5.83 8.27 14.92
CA ARG A 200 -6.99 8.32 15.84
C ARG A 200 -7.52 9.74 16.09
N SER A 201 -6.71 10.75 15.85
CA SER A 201 -7.14 12.14 15.96
C SER A 201 -7.82 12.70 14.72
N ALA A 202 -7.79 11.99 13.60
CA ALA A 202 -8.35 12.44 12.33
C ALA A 202 -9.84 12.05 12.21
N ASP A 203 -10.65 12.94 11.65
CA ASP A 203 -12.02 12.62 11.26
C ASP A 203 -12.04 11.92 9.89
N VAL A 204 -11.14 12.33 8.99
CA VAL A 204 -11.03 11.80 7.63
C VAL A 204 -9.56 11.73 7.22
N VAL A 205 -9.18 10.64 6.54
CA VAL A 205 -7.89 10.56 5.85
C VAL A 205 -8.09 10.73 4.36
N ALA A 206 -7.36 11.65 3.74
CA ALA A 206 -7.42 11.90 2.30
C ALA A 206 -6.20 11.29 1.58
N CYS A 207 -6.47 10.37 0.67
CA CYS A 207 -5.48 9.69 -0.19
C CYS A 207 -5.68 10.13 -1.64
N THR A 208 -4.95 11.15 -2.09
CA THR A 208 -5.13 11.78 -3.41
C THR A 208 -3.90 11.68 -4.33
N PRO A 209 -3.27 10.51 -4.46
CA PRO A 209 -2.03 10.37 -5.22
C PRO A 209 -2.25 10.60 -6.72
N ARG A 210 -1.18 11.02 -7.41
CA ARG A 210 -1.15 11.17 -8.87
C ARG A 210 -0.66 9.89 -9.58
N GLN A 211 0.04 9.04 -8.84
CA GLN A 211 0.60 7.77 -9.29
C GLN A 211 0.12 6.65 -8.35
N PRO A 212 0.13 5.38 -8.79
CA PRO A 212 -0.25 4.27 -7.95
C PRO A 212 0.53 4.27 -6.62
N PRO A 213 -0.15 4.42 -5.46
CA PRO A 213 0.49 4.47 -4.16
C PRO A 213 0.64 3.06 -3.58
N ARG A 214 1.29 2.97 -2.41
CA ARG A 214 1.13 1.82 -1.51
C ARG A 214 -0.22 1.93 -0.78
N ALA A 215 -0.86 0.80 -0.50
CA ALA A 215 -2.11 0.77 0.26
C ALA A 215 -1.95 1.16 1.73
N THR A 216 -0.73 1.10 2.26
CA THR A 216 -0.43 1.23 3.69
C THR A 216 -1.09 2.44 4.37
N PRO A 217 -1.03 3.67 3.84
CA PRO A 217 -1.70 4.81 4.48
C PRO A 217 -3.21 4.65 4.62
N ALA A 218 -3.89 4.18 3.58
CA ALA A 218 -5.33 3.94 3.60
C ALA A 218 -5.69 2.80 4.56
N LEU A 219 -4.92 1.70 4.56
CA LEU A 219 -5.13 0.57 5.44
C LEU A 219 -4.91 0.92 6.92
N GLN A 220 -3.91 1.75 7.23
CA GLN A 220 -3.66 2.24 8.59
C GLN A 220 -4.80 3.13 9.08
N ALA A 221 -5.34 4.01 8.20
CA ALA A 221 -6.52 4.81 8.51
C ALA A 221 -7.75 3.94 8.78
N MET A 222 -8.05 3.02 7.88
CA MET A 222 -9.15 2.07 8.02
C MET A 222 -8.99 1.22 9.28
N ALA A 223 -7.79 0.73 9.58
CA ALA A 223 -7.49 -0.03 10.79
C ALA A 223 -7.73 0.79 12.07
N CYS A 224 -7.50 2.10 12.05
CA CYS A 224 -7.85 3.01 13.14
C CYS A 224 -9.34 3.41 13.16
N GLY A 225 -10.17 2.89 12.27
CA GLY A 225 -11.60 3.23 12.19
C GLY A 225 -11.87 4.61 11.61
N VAL A 226 -10.97 5.14 10.78
CA VAL A 226 -11.09 6.47 10.17
C VAL A 226 -11.54 6.33 8.71
N ALA A 227 -12.57 7.10 8.33
CA ALA A 227 -13.08 7.13 6.96
C ALA A 227 -12.02 7.65 5.98
N VAL A 228 -11.99 7.10 4.76
CA VAL A 228 -10.99 7.44 3.75
C VAL A 228 -11.66 8.11 2.56
N VAL A 229 -11.16 9.27 2.13
CA VAL A 229 -11.44 9.87 0.83
C VAL A 229 -10.29 9.55 -0.10
N ALA A 230 -10.55 8.83 -1.18
CA ALA A 230 -9.50 8.34 -2.07
C ALA A 230 -9.75 8.66 -3.54
N LEU A 231 -8.69 8.88 -4.31
CA LEU A 231 -8.72 8.78 -5.78
C LEU A 231 -8.64 7.31 -6.20
N PRO A 232 -9.34 6.90 -7.28
CA PRO A 232 -9.29 5.53 -7.81
C PRO A 232 -7.97 5.29 -8.57
N VAL A 233 -6.87 5.24 -7.85
CA VAL A 233 -5.53 5.08 -8.42
C VAL A 233 -4.86 3.84 -7.83
N GLY A 234 -4.52 2.91 -8.71
CA GLY A 234 -3.81 1.68 -8.33
C GLY A 234 -4.58 0.89 -7.26
N VAL A 235 -3.88 0.48 -6.22
CA VAL A 235 -4.41 -0.34 -5.12
C VAL A 235 -5.56 0.30 -4.34
N LEU A 236 -5.70 1.64 -4.35
CA LEU A 236 -6.78 2.33 -3.65
C LEU A 236 -8.16 1.97 -4.21
N THR A 237 -8.25 1.61 -5.49
CA THR A 237 -9.49 1.18 -6.13
C THR A 237 -10.09 -0.07 -5.47
N ASP A 238 -9.24 -0.99 -5.02
CA ASP A 238 -9.67 -2.23 -4.37
C ASP A 238 -9.70 -2.11 -2.84
N THR A 239 -8.92 -1.18 -2.28
CA THR A 239 -8.80 -1.00 -0.84
C THR A 239 -10.02 -0.30 -0.26
N VAL A 240 -10.42 0.84 -0.86
CA VAL A 240 -11.54 1.65 -0.41
C VAL A 240 -12.79 1.27 -1.20
N VAL A 241 -13.86 0.92 -0.50
CA VAL A 241 -15.17 0.62 -1.10
C VAL A 241 -16.03 1.88 -1.02
N ASP A 242 -16.37 2.43 -2.19
CA ASP A 242 -17.16 3.66 -2.28
C ASP A 242 -18.51 3.56 -1.57
N GLY A 243 -18.85 4.59 -0.81
CA GLY A 243 -20.07 4.65 -0.01
C GLY A 243 -20.11 3.71 1.20
N VAL A 244 -19.11 2.83 1.40
CA VAL A 244 -19.07 1.84 2.47
C VAL A 244 -17.92 2.08 3.45
N THR A 245 -16.68 2.11 2.96
CA THR A 245 -15.50 2.31 3.82
C THR A 245 -14.86 3.70 3.64
N GLY A 246 -15.47 4.52 2.82
CA GLY A 246 -15.02 5.86 2.48
C GLY A 246 -15.68 6.36 1.20
N ILE A 247 -15.15 7.43 0.65
CA ILE A 247 -15.61 8.01 -0.62
C ILE A 247 -14.50 7.86 -1.67
N VAL A 248 -14.83 7.24 -2.81
CA VAL A 248 -13.94 7.18 -3.97
C VAL A 248 -14.31 8.29 -4.94
N LEU A 249 -13.39 9.20 -5.17
CA LEU A 249 -13.61 10.38 -6.01
C LEU A 249 -13.67 10.01 -7.49
N SER A 250 -14.70 10.45 -8.20
CA SER A 250 -14.83 10.25 -9.64
C SER A 250 -13.85 11.10 -10.46
N GLN A 251 -13.37 12.21 -9.89
CA GLN A 251 -12.51 13.16 -10.57
C GLN A 251 -11.36 13.62 -9.67
N ARG A 252 -10.18 13.78 -10.28
CA ARG A 252 -9.02 14.40 -9.63
C ARG A 252 -9.15 15.94 -9.67
N SER A 253 -10.00 16.49 -8.85
CA SER A 253 -10.17 17.95 -8.76
C SER A 253 -10.28 18.40 -7.30
N PRO A 254 -9.77 19.60 -6.96
CA PRO A 254 -9.97 20.17 -5.63
C PRO A 254 -11.45 20.34 -5.26
N GLY A 255 -12.31 20.55 -6.26
CA GLY A 255 -13.76 20.65 -6.06
C GLY A 255 -14.39 19.34 -5.60
N ALA A 256 -14.02 18.22 -6.22
CA ALA A 256 -14.50 16.89 -5.82
C ALA A 256 -14.02 16.52 -4.41
N VAL A 257 -12.74 16.79 -4.10
CA VAL A 257 -12.20 16.60 -2.73
C VAL A 257 -12.97 17.43 -1.72
N ALA A 258 -13.19 18.72 -2.00
CA ALA A 258 -13.93 19.61 -1.08
C ALA A 258 -15.38 19.15 -0.87
N ALA A 259 -16.06 18.68 -1.91
CA ALA A 259 -17.42 18.14 -1.82
C ALA A 259 -17.49 16.91 -0.92
N ALA A 260 -16.58 15.95 -1.14
CA ALA A 260 -16.50 14.73 -0.33
C ALA A 260 -16.17 15.03 1.14
N LEU A 261 -15.18 15.88 1.41
CA LEU A 261 -14.83 16.28 2.77
C LEU A 261 -15.99 16.97 3.48
N ARG A 262 -16.67 17.95 2.84
CA ARG A 262 -17.84 18.60 3.43
C ARG A 262 -18.97 17.62 3.72
N SER A 263 -19.23 16.69 2.82
CA SER A 263 -20.28 15.68 3.02
C SER A 263 -20.01 14.83 4.26
N LEU A 264 -18.77 14.33 4.42
CA LEU A 264 -18.38 13.51 5.57
C LEU A 264 -18.37 14.32 6.87
N LEU A 265 -17.76 15.50 6.86
CA LEU A 265 -17.61 16.32 8.07
C LEU A 265 -18.95 16.92 8.55
N ALA A 266 -19.95 17.10 7.67
CA ALA A 266 -21.29 17.52 8.04
C ALA A 266 -22.15 16.38 8.60
N GLN A 267 -21.77 15.11 8.42
CA GLN A 267 -22.54 13.94 8.79
C GLN A 267 -21.68 12.99 9.64
N SER A 268 -21.41 13.38 10.91
CA SER A 268 -20.50 12.63 11.81
C SER A 268 -20.84 11.14 11.92
N PHE A 269 -22.13 10.82 12.10
CA PHE A 269 -22.58 9.42 12.19
C PHE A 269 -22.25 8.62 10.92
N HIS A 270 -22.44 9.19 9.75
CA HIS A 270 -22.12 8.54 8.49
C HIS A 270 -20.62 8.37 8.30
N CYS A 271 -19.83 9.38 8.66
CA CYS A 271 -18.37 9.31 8.65
C CYS A 271 -17.85 8.22 9.59
N GLU A 272 -18.36 8.15 10.83
CA GLU A 272 -18.01 7.13 11.81
C GLU A 272 -18.42 5.72 11.34
N SER A 273 -19.60 5.56 10.73
CA SER A 273 -20.06 4.30 10.16
C SER A 273 -19.12 3.80 9.06
N MET A 274 -18.66 4.68 8.16
CA MET A 274 -17.67 4.33 7.14
C MET A 274 -16.33 3.94 7.76
N GLY A 275 -15.90 4.64 8.81
CA GLY A 275 -14.69 4.29 9.56
C GLY A 275 -14.78 2.91 10.19
N ALA A 276 -15.91 2.58 10.83
CA ALA A 276 -16.17 1.27 11.43
C ALA A 276 -16.19 0.15 10.38
N ALA A 277 -16.84 0.38 9.24
CA ALA A 277 -16.83 -0.55 8.11
C ALA A 277 -15.39 -0.73 7.55
N GLY A 278 -14.63 0.37 7.49
CA GLY A 278 -13.21 0.36 7.13
C GLY A 278 -12.40 -0.53 8.08
N ARG A 279 -12.59 -0.39 9.39
CA ARG A 279 -11.96 -1.24 10.41
C ARG A 279 -12.30 -2.72 10.21
N SER A 280 -13.57 -3.03 10.04
CA SER A 280 -14.01 -4.42 9.81
C SER A 280 -13.35 -5.02 8.57
N ARG A 281 -13.24 -4.25 7.48
CA ARG A 281 -12.53 -4.66 6.26
C ARG A 281 -11.05 -4.84 6.48
N ALA A 282 -10.37 -3.92 7.19
CA ALA A 282 -8.95 -4.02 7.52
C ALA A 282 -8.64 -5.30 8.28
N VAL A 283 -9.42 -5.61 9.32
CA VAL A 283 -9.27 -6.82 10.14
C VAL A 283 -9.52 -8.09 9.32
N SER A 284 -10.62 -8.14 8.56
CA SER A 284 -11.02 -9.38 7.86
C SER A 284 -10.19 -9.69 6.61
N ARG A 285 -9.64 -8.68 5.93
CA ARG A 285 -8.96 -8.87 4.64
C ARG A 285 -7.47 -8.55 4.65
N TYR A 286 -7.00 -7.65 5.52
CA TYR A 286 -5.66 -7.09 5.45
C TYR A 286 -4.83 -7.29 6.72
N ALA A 287 -5.36 -7.99 7.73
CA ALA A 287 -4.57 -8.38 8.90
C ALA A 287 -3.43 -9.34 8.52
N TRP A 288 -2.34 -9.31 9.28
CA TRP A 288 -1.16 -10.15 9.02
C TRP A 288 -1.49 -11.62 8.87
N ASP A 289 -2.35 -12.17 9.76
CA ASP A 289 -2.74 -13.57 9.73
C ASP A 289 -3.45 -13.93 8.43
N ARG A 290 -4.33 -13.05 7.93
CA ARG A 290 -5.04 -13.25 6.68
C ARG A 290 -4.09 -13.28 5.49
N ILE A 291 -3.19 -12.31 5.40
CA ILE A 291 -2.21 -12.23 4.30
C ILE A 291 -1.21 -13.39 4.37
N ALA A 292 -0.82 -13.80 5.58
CA ALA A 292 0.03 -14.99 5.77
C ALA A 292 -0.66 -16.27 5.27
N LEU A 293 -1.96 -16.45 5.53
CA LEU A 293 -2.74 -17.57 4.99
C LEU A 293 -2.83 -17.54 3.46
N ASP A 294 -3.05 -16.38 2.86
CA ASP A 294 -3.07 -16.23 1.41
C ASP A 294 -1.71 -16.58 0.79
N ALA A 295 -0.61 -16.13 1.39
CA ALA A 295 0.75 -16.50 0.98
C ALA A 295 1.01 -18.02 1.13
N LEU A 296 0.60 -18.60 2.26
CA LEU A 296 0.74 -20.04 2.50
C LEU A 296 -0.04 -20.88 1.48
N ASN A 297 -1.22 -20.45 1.09
CA ASN A 297 -2.02 -21.10 0.06
C ASN A 297 -1.33 -21.06 -1.31
N ILE A 298 -0.65 -19.97 -1.65
CA ILE A 298 0.20 -19.88 -2.84
C ILE A 298 1.38 -20.87 -2.73
N TYR A 299 2.07 -20.90 -1.59
CA TYR A 299 3.23 -21.80 -1.41
C TYR A 299 2.82 -23.27 -1.54
N ARG A 300 1.70 -23.69 -0.97
CA ARG A 300 1.18 -25.06 -1.10
C ARG A 300 0.89 -25.46 -2.55
N GLN A 301 0.57 -24.53 -3.42
CA GLN A 301 0.33 -24.78 -4.85
C GLN A 301 1.63 -24.77 -5.68
N VAL A 302 2.67 -24.14 -5.17
CA VAL A 302 3.95 -23.97 -5.88
C VAL A 302 4.95 -25.05 -5.51
N VAL A 303 4.96 -25.45 -4.24
CA VAL A 303 5.84 -26.52 -3.75
C VAL A 303 5.30 -27.88 -4.23
N PRO A 304 6.10 -28.67 -4.98
CA PRO A 304 5.70 -30.01 -5.34
C PRO A 304 5.41 -30.81 -4.06
N GLN A 305 4.23 -31.42 -3.98
CA GLN A 305 3.96 -32.37 -2.90
C GLN A 305 5.05 -33.44 -2.99
N ARG A 306 5.95 -33.48 -2.03
CA ARG A 306 6.78 -34.71 -1.83
C ARG A 306 5.76 -35.81 -1.63
N ARG A 307 5.71 -36.79 -2.56
CA ARG A 307 5.04 -38.07 -2.32
C ARG A 307 5.52 -38.51 -0.95
N ALA A 308 4.59 -38.72 -0.02
CA ALA A 308 4.91 -39.36 1.24
C ALA A 308 5.73 -40.61 0.86
N ALA A 309 6.98 -40.65 1.29
CA ALA A 309 7.83 -41.81 1.09
C ALA A 309 7.00 -42.97 1.63
N GLU A 310 6.67 -43.93 0.76
CA GLU A 310 6.09 -45.18 1.14
C GLU A 310 6.95 -45.69 2.30
N ALA A 311 6.38 -45.75 3.47
CA ALA A 311 6.96 -46.43 4.58
C ALA A 311 7.23 -47.88 4.07
N PRO A 312 8.44 -48.42 4.18
CA PRO A 312 8.67 -49.76 3.76
C PRO A 312 7.71 -50.65 4.54
N VAL A 313 6.80 -51.30 3.84
CA VAL A 313 5.98 -52.35 4.40
C VAL A 313 6.98 -53.38 4.89
N GLY A 314 7.27 -53.34 6.18
CA GLY A 314 8.04 -54.36 6.86
C GLY A 314 7.33 -55.69 6.67
N GLY A 315 7.78 -56.48 5.70
CA GLY A 315 7.48 -57.88 5.61
C GLY A 315 8.03 -58.55 6.86
N GLY A 316 7.19 -58.76 7.82
CA GLY A 316 7.45 -59.68 8.93
C GLY A 316 6.87 -61.00 8.53
N ALA A 317 7.74 -61.89 8.03
CA ALA A 317 7.51 -63.29 8.03
C ALA A 317 7.84 -63.86 9.43
N TRP A 318 7.00 -64.74 9.87
CA TRP A 318 7.05 -65.71 11.00
C TRP A 318 6.39 -65.21 12.30
#